data_b597ee8b16215cfdde760e7769311524
#
_entry.id   b597ee8b16215cfdde760e7769311524
#
_cell.length_a   1.000
_cell.length_b   1.000
_cell.length_c   1.000
_cell.angle_alpha   90.00
_cell.angle_beta   90.00
_cell.angle_gamma   90.00
#
_symmetry.space_group_name_H-M   'P 1'
#
loop_
_entity.id
_entity.type
_entity.pdbx_description
1 polymer ?
#
loop_
_entity_poly.entity_id
_entity_poly.type
_entity_poly.pdbx_seq_one_letter_code
_entity_poly.pdbx_strand_id
1 'polypeptide(L)'
;YWLNFKPESDEVLQEIAGDYTAKTGVEVKVVTAASGTYSTTLLSEMDKSAPPTLFVIGNQAGVKDWKDYALDLTGTAIANELNTDAYNLYDETGKLVSIGYCYECYGIIVNPDLIEKAGHTMDEIKNFDGLKAVAEDIHARAGELGFDAFSSSDMDDSSSWRFTGHMANLEYYYEQ
;
A
#
# COMPACT_ATOMS: atom_id res chain seq x y z
N TYR A 1 -15.99 3.36 -15.00
CA TYR A 1 -14.86 4.24 -14.75
C TYR A 1 -14.20 3.86 -13.42
N TRP A 2 -12.90 3.60 -13.47
CA TRP A 2 -12.08 3.23 -12.31
C TRP A 2 -11.14 4.39 -11.95
N LEU A 3 -11.33 4.99 -10.78
CA LEU A 3 -10.39 5.97 -10.23
C LEU A 3 -9.32 5.23 -9.42
N ASN A 4 -8.11 5.17 -9.97
CA ASN A 4 -6.97 4.49 -9.38
C ASN A 4 -6.26 5.36 -8.33
N PHE A 5 -5.97 4.77 -7.18
CA PHE A 5 -5.26 5.39 -6.06
C PHE A 5 -3.72 5.27 -6.20
N LYS A 6 -3.23 4.23 -6.89
CA LYS A 6 -1.81 3.85 -6.94
C LYS A 6 -1.18 4.23 -8.28
N PRO A 7 -0.44 5.36 -8.39
CA PRO A 7 0.22 5.76 -9.63
C PRO A 7 1.16 4.70 -10.20
N GLU A 8 1.86 3.97 -9.33
CA GLU A 8 2.77 2.89 -9.70
C GLU A 8 2.09 1.70 -10.38
N SER A 9 0.79 1.56 -10.24
CA SER A 9 -0.01 0.48 -10.84
C SER A 9 -0.72 0.89 -12.13
N ASP A 10 -0.53 2.11 -12.62
CA ASP A 10 -1.30 2.65 -13.74
C ASP A 10 -1.20 1.78 -15.00
N GLU A 11 0.00 1.43 -15.43
CA GLU A 11 0.22 0.63 -16.65
C GLU A 11 -0.47 -0.74 -16.55
N VAL A 12 -0.31 -1.43 -15.42
CA VAL A 12 -0.92 -2.75 -15.22
C VAL A 12 -2.45 -2.66 -15.19
N LEU A 13 -3.01 -1.62 -14.58
CA LEU A 13 -4.46 -1.43 -14.54
C LEU A 13 -5.04 -1.06 -15.91
N GLN A 14 -4.32 -0.30 -16.73
CA GLN A 14 -4.71 -0.04 -18.13
C GLN A 14 -4.73 -1.35 -18.94
N GLU A 15 -3.73 -2.22 -18.77
CA GLU A 15 -3.68 -3.53 -19.42
C GLU A 15 -4.86 -4.42 -18.99
N ILE A 16 -5.11 -4.55 -17.68
CA ILE A 16 -6.25 -5.30 -17.15
C ILE A 16 -7.58 -4.76 -17.67
N ALA A 17 -7.74 -3.45 -17.74
CA ALA A 17 -8.94 -2.81 -18.27
C ALA A 17 -9.14 -3.13 -19.77
N GLY A 18 -8.06 -3.11 -20.56
CA GLY A 18 -8.05 -3.50 -21.97
C GLY A 18 -8.45 -4.96 -22.17
N ASP A 19 -7.88 -5.87 -21.39
CA ASP A 19 -8.18 -7.30 -21.42
C ASP A 19 -9.64 -7.59 -21.03
N TYR A 20 -10.14 -6.91 -20.02
CA TYR A 20 -11.54 -7.04 -19.60
C TYR A 20 -12.48 -6.55 -20.70
N THR A 21 -12.20 -5.39 -21.28
CA THR A 21 -12.98 -4.83 -22.39
C THR A 21 -12.98 -5.79 -23.58
N ALA A 22 -11.84 -6.36 -23.96
CA ALA A 22 -11.73 -7.31 -25.05
C ALA A 22 -12.54 -8.60 -24.81
N LYS A 23 -12.59 -9.08 -23.58
CA LYS A 23 -13.32 -10.31 -23.19
C LYS A 23 -14.82 -10.11 -23.06
N THR A 24 -15.26 -8.95 -22.61
CA THR A 24 -16.66 -8.73 -22.20
C THR A 24 -17.42 -7.75 -23.08
N GLY A 25 -16.72 -6.93 -23.87
CA GLY A 25 -17.29 -5.80 -24.60
C GLY A 25 -17.65 -4.59 -23.72
N VAL A 26 -17.38 -4.65 -22.41
CA VAL A 26 -17.61 -3.55 -21.48
C VAL A 26 -16.37 -2.69 -21.40
N GLU A 27 -16.48 -1.43 -21.82
CA GLU A 27 -15.39 -0.47 -21.75
C GLU A 27 -15.06 -0.12 -20.29
N VAL A 28 -13.77 -0.21 -19.93
CA VAL A 28 -13.24 0.22 -18.63
C VAL A 28 -12.21 1.32 -18.85
N LYS A 29 -12.51 2.51 -18.35
CA LYS A 29 -11.58 3.64 -18.34
C LYS A 29 -10.91 3.73 -16.97
N VAL A 30 -9.60 3.62 -16.92
CA VAL A 30 -8.79 3.87 -15.72
C VAL A 30 -8.30 5.31 -15.73
N VAL A 31 -8.48 6.02 -14.64
CA VAL A 31 -7.93 7.36 -14.40
C VAL A 31 -7.15 7.31 -13.10
N THR A 32 -5.88 7.63 -13.16
CA THR A 32 -5.00 7.59 -11.99
C THR A 32 -4.88 8.97 -11.37
N ALA A 33 -5.17 9.07 -10.08
CA ALA A 33 -4.96 10.29 -9.32
C ALA A 33 -3.46 10.54 -9.11
N ALA A 34 -3.04 11.82 -9.14
CA ALA A 34 -1.68 12.17 -8.80
C ALA A 34 -1.36 11.81 -7.33
N SER A 35 -0.09 11.51 -7.06
CA SER A 35 0.38 11.18 -5.72
C SER A 35 -0.06 12.22 -4.70
N GLY A 36 -0.60 11.78 -3.58
CA GLY A 36 -1.07 12.64 -2.48
C GLY A 36 -2.39 13.37 -2.73
N THR A 37 -3.00 13.26 -3.93
CA THR A 37 -4.22 14.02 -4.26
C THR A 37 -5.49 13.17 -4.37
N TYR A 38 -5.42 11.87 -4.06
CA TYR A 38 -6.54 10.96 -4.32
C TYR A 38 -7.87 11.41 -3.68
N SER A 39 -7.87 11.78 -2.40
CA SER A 39 -9.11 12.15 -1.69
C SER A 39 -9.77 13.40 -2.28
N THR A 40 -8.99 14.42 -2.63
CA THR A 40 -9.51 15.62 -3.29
C THR A 40 -9.99 15.34 -4.70
N THR A 41 -9.28 14.48 -5.43
CA THR A 41 -9.68 14.04 -6.76
C THR A 41 -10.99 13.25 -6.69
N LEU A 42 -11.09 12.27 -5.78
CA LEU A 42 -12.30 11.46 -5.61
C LEU A 42 -13.52 12.33 -5.27
N LEU A 43 -13.37 13.28 -4.36
CA LEU A 43 -14.45 14.21 -4.00
C LEU A 43 -14.93 14.99 -5.23
N SER A 44 -14.01 15.53 -6.02
CA SER A 44 -14.34 16.26 -7.24
C SER A 44 -14.96 15.38 -8.33
N GLU A 45 -14.55 14.10 -8.43
CA GLU A 45 -15.09 13.18 -9.41
C GLU A 45 -16.47 12.67 -9.04
N MET A 46 -16.77 12.51 -7.74
CA MET A 46 -18.10 12.08 -7.26
C MET A 46 -19.20 13.12 -7.52
N ASP A 47 -18.84 14.40 -7.61
CA ASP A 47 -19.80 15.49 -7.92
C ASP A 47 -20.15 15.59 -9.41
N LYS A 48 -19.49 14.80 -10.28
CA LYS A 48 -19.73 14.83 -11.72
C LYS A 48 -20.97 14.03 -12.12
N SER A 49 -21.49 14.29 -13.30
CA SER A 49 -22.62 13.53 -13.87
C SER A 49 -22.30 12.07 -14.19
N ALA A 50 -21.01 11.71 -14.28
CA ALA A 50 -20.51 10.36 -14.49
C ALA A 50 -19.38 10.08 -13.49
N PRO A 51 -19.73 9.79 -12.21
CA PRO A 51 -18.75 9.53 -11.17
C PRO A 51 -18.04 8.19 -11.38
N PRO A 52 -16.93 7.94 -10.65
CA PRO A 52 -16.28 6.64 -10.67
C PRO A 52 -17.22 5.50 -10.28
N THR A 53 -17.20 4.43 -11.07
CA THR A 53 -17.89 3.16 -10.74
C THR A 53 -17.08 2.33 -9.75
N LEU A 54 -15.75 2.37 -9.88
CA LEU A 54 -14.81 1.74 -8.95
C LEU A 54 -13.92 2.83 -8.35
N PHE A 55 -13.84 2.83 -7.03
CA PHE A 55 -12.99 3.74 -6.27
C PHE A 55 -12.46 3.06 -5.01
N VAL A 56 -11.45 3.63 -4.39
CA VAL A 56 -10.77 3.05 -3.23
C VAL A 56 -11.18 3.77 -1.94
N ILE A 57 -11.63 2.97 -0.96
CA ILE A 57 -11.74 3.39 0.44
C ILE A 57 -10.51 2.83 1.15
N GLY A 58 -9.54 3.69 1.49
CA GLY A 58 -8.21 3.25 1.90
C GLY A 58 -8.13 2.63 3.30
N ASN A 59 -9.09 2.92 4.18
CA ASN A 59 -9.10 2.44 5.55
C ASN A 59 -10.48 2.62 6.21
N GLN A 60 -10.62 2.10 7.44
CA GLN A 60 -11.88 2.19 8.19
C GLN A 60 -12.33 3.64 8.49
N ALA A 61 -11.40 4.58 8.65
CA ALA A 61 -11.76 5.98 8.85
C ALA A 61 -12.45 6.58 7.61
N GLY A 62 -11.98 6.21 6.42
CA GLY A 62 -12.57 6.65 5.15
C GLY A 62 -13.97 6.08 4.87
N VAL A 63 -14.39 5.01 5.55
CA VAL A 63 -15.77 4.48 5.42
C VAL A 63 -16.80 5.53 5.77
N LYS A 64 -16.55 6.38 6.77
CA LYS A 64 -17.48 7.43 7.18
C LYS A 64 -17.79 8.43 6.07
N ASP A 65 -16.81 8.70 5.22
CA ASP A 65 -16.93 9.69 4.15
C ASP A 65 -17.55 9.08 2.88
N TRP A 66 -17.34 7.78 2.64
CA TRP A 66 -17.63 7.16 1.33
C TRP A 66 -18.68 6.05 1.35
N LYS A 67 -19.15 5.57 2.51
CA LYS A 67 -20.13 4.48 2.61
C LYS A 67 -21.42 4.73 1.85
N ASP A 68 -21.90 5.98 1.80
CA ASP A 68 -23.15 6.34 1.14
C ASP A 68 -23.07 6.26 -0.39
N TYR A 69 -21.84 6.22 -0.95
CA TYR A 69 -21.56 6.02 -2.36
C TYR A 69 -21.22 4.55 -2.69
N ALA A 70 -20.94 3.73 -1.68
CA ALA A 70 -20.51 2.36 -1.84
C ALA A 70 -21.68 1.40 -1.97
N LEU A 71 -21.56 0.45 -2.89
CA LEU A 71 -22.49 -0.67 -3.00
C LEU A 71 -22.27 -1.63 -1.82
N ASP A 72 -23.37 -2.16 -1.27
CA ASP A 72 -23.28 -3.30 -0.35
C ASP A 72 -22.82 -4.55 -1.13
N LEU A 73 -21.62 -5.00 -0.83
CA LEU A 73 -20.99 -6.16 -1.48
C LEU A 73 -21.26 -7.47 -0.74
N THR A 74 -22.02 -7.45 0.36
CA THR A 74 -22.32 -8.62 1.17
C THR A 74 -23.00 -9.70 0.32
N GLY A 75 -22.43 -10.90 0.32
CA GLY A 75 -22.96 -12.05 -0.43
C GLY A 75 -22.82 -11.97 -1.96
N THR A 76 -22.12 -10.99 -2.48
CA THR A 76 -21.81 -10.94 -3.92
C THR A 76 -20.82 -12.03 -4.33
N ALA A 77 -20.78 -12.36 -5.62
CA ALA A 77 -19.85 -13.37 -6.14
C ALA A 77 -18.40 -13.04 -5.78
N ILE A 78 -17.98 -11.79 -5.93
CA ILE A 78 -16.62 -11.38 -5.61
C ILE A 78 -16.30 -11.52 -4.10
N ALA A 79 -17.24 -11.20 -3.22
CA ALA A 79 -17.05 -11.36 -1.78
C ALA A 79 -16.88 -12.83 -1.38
N ASN A 80 -17.57 -13.75 -2.09
CA ASN A 80 -17.48 -15.18 -1.85
C ASN A 80 -16.20 -15.83 -2.42
N GLU A 81 -15.49 -15.16 -3.32
CA GLU A 81 -14.24 -15.64 -3.92
C GLU A 81 -12.98 -15.17 -3.17
N LEU A 82 -13.13 -14.28 -2.19
CA LEU A 82 -12.00 -13.78 -1.41
C LEU A 82 -11.37 -14.91 -0.58
N ASN A 83 -10.06 -14.96 -0.56
CA ASN A 83 -9.31 -15.93 0.27
C ASN A 83 -9.17 -15.48 1.73
N THR A 84 -9.48 -14.22 2.03
CA THR A 84 -9.51 -13.63 3.38
C THR A 84 -10.44 -12.43 3.42
N ASP A 85 -11.05 -12.19 4.56
CA ASP A 85 -11.85 -11.01 4.88
C ASP A 85 -11.10 -10.00 5.76
N ALA A 86 -9.86 -10.31 6.14
CA ALA A 86 -9.06 -9.53 7.09
C ALA A 86 -8.85 -8.05 6.68
N TYR A 87 -8.94 -7.75 5.39
CA TYR A 87 -8.74 -6.42 4.84
C TYR A 87 -10.02 -5.77 4.31
N ASN A 88 -11.15 -6.39 4.58
CA ASN A 88 -12.46 -5.86 4.21
C ASN A 88 -12.87 -4.71 5.12
N LEU A 89 -13.62 -3.75 4.56
CA LEU A 89 -14.15 -2.64 5.34
C LEU A 89 -15.68 -2.76 5.42
N TYR A 90 -16.18 -2.56 6.63
CA TYR A 90 -17.60 -2.64 6.94
C TYR A 90 -18.11 -1.31 7.47
N ASP A 91 -19.35 -0.96 7.14
CA ASP A 91 -20.02 0.17 7.76
C ASP A 91 -20.51 -0.20 9.18
N GLU A 92 -21.09 0.75 9.88
CA GLU A 92 -21.62 0.58 11.24
C GLU A 92 -22.85 -0.36 11.32
N THR A 93 -23.42 -0.71 10.19
CA THR A 93 -24.54 -1.67 10.10
C THR A 93 -24.08 -3.08 9.77
N GLY A 94 -22.79 -3.25 9.49
CA GLY A 94 -22.18 -4.52 9.13
C GLY A 94 -22.22 -4.83 7.63
N LYS A 95 -22.56 -3.88 6.77
CA LYS A 95 -22.49 -4.05 5.32
C LYS A 95 -21.04 -4.01 4.85
N LEU A 96 -20.68 -4.90 3.95
CA LEU A 96 -19.39 -4.91 3.27
C LEU A 96 -19.35 -3.79 2.21
N VAL A 97 -18.65 -2.71 2.50
CA VAL A 97 -18.57 -1.52 1.62
C VAL A 97 -17.28 -1.41 0.84
N SER A 98 -16.26 -2.19 1.20
CA SER A 98 -15.01 -2.29 0.44
C SER A 98 -14.34 -3.62 0.66
N ILE A 99 -13.73 -4.18 -0.38
CA ILE A 99 -12.90 -5.38 -0.33
C ILE A 99 -11.43 -5.01 -0.45
N GLY A 100 -10.56 -5.71 0.26
CA GLY A 100 -9.13 -5.56 0.12
C GLY A 100 -8.65 -6.21 -1.17
N TYR A 101 -8.26 -5.41 -2.17
CA TYR A 101 -7.73 -5.92 -3.43
C TYR A 101 -6.19 -6.07 -3.42
N CYS A 102 -5.51 -5.34 -2.54
CA CYS A 102 -4.08 -5.50 -2.26
C CYS A 102 -3.77 -5.05 -0.83
N TYR A 103 -2.68 -5.55 -0.29
CA TYR A 103 -2.13 -5.09 0.99
C TYR A 103 -0.63 -4.87 0.87
N GLU A 104 -0.12 -4.02 1.70
CA GLU A 104 1.30 -3.69 1.76
C GLU A 104 1.85 -4.06 3.13
N CYS A 105 3.09 -4.55 3.12
CA CYS A 105 3.87 -4.79 4.33
C CYS A 105 5.02 -3.80 4.37
N TYR A 106 5.44 -3.44 5.55
CA TYR A 106 6.66 -2.67 5.74
C TYR A 106 7.63 -3.43 6.64
N GLY A 107 8.89 -3.07 6.52
CA GLY A 107 9.96 -3.68 7.27
C GLY A 107 11.31 -3.18 6.76
N ILE A 108 12.37 -3.80 7.24
CA ILE A 108 13.72 -3.52 6.74
C ILE A 108 13.97 -4.45 5.54
N ILE A 109 14.10 -3.85 4.35
CA ILE A 109 14.49 -4.57 3.15
C ILE A 109 16.01 -4.72 3.17
N VAL A 110 16.48 -5.94 3.10
CA VAL A 110 17.91 -6.27 3.19
C VAL A 110 18.41 -6.78 1.84
N ASN A 111 19.58 -6.29 1.42
CA ASN A 111 20.31 -6.87 0.31
C ASN A 111 21.28 -7.94 0.86
N PRO A 112 20.98 -9.24 0.67
CA PRO A 112 21.79 -10.31 1.24
C PRO A 112 23.21 -10.36 0.69
N ASP A 113 23.42 -9.99 -0.58
CA ASP A 113 24.75 -10.01 -1.21
C ASP A 113 25.68 -8.95 -0.58
N LEU A 114 25.13 -7.79 -0.19
CA LEU A 114 25.91 -6.76 0.51
C LEU A 114 26.22 -7.17 1.95
N ILE A 115 25.31 -7.86 2.62
CA ILE A 115 25.55 -8.42 3.95
C ILE A 115 26.69 -9.44 3.90
N GLU A 116 26.65 -10.37 2.94
CA GLU A 116 27.72 -11.36 2.74
C GLU A 116 29.06 -10.70 2.35
N LYS A 117 29.03 -9.71 1.45
CA LYS A 117 30.21 -8.92 1.08
C LYS A 117 30.85 -8.21 2.28
N ALA A 118 30.06 -7.78 3.25
CA ALA A 118 30.54 -7.21 4.50
C ALA A 118 31.07 -8.26 5.48
N GLY A 119 30.94 -9.57 5.19
CA GLY A 119 31.37 -10.66 6.04
C GLY A 119 30.35 -11.09 7.10
N HIS A 120 29.12 -10.67 6.95
CA HIS A 120 28.00 -11.03 7.83
C HIS A 120 27.03 -12.02 7.19
N THR A 121 26.09 -12.51 7.97
CA THR A 121 25.03 -13.43 7.53
C THR A 121 23.65 -12.90 7.92
N MET A 122 22.60 -13.32 7.21
CA MET A 122 21.23 -13.01 7.56
C MET A 122 20.82 -13.54 8.96
N ASP A 123 21.53 -14.56 9.45
CA ASP A 123 21.27 -15.13 10.78
C ASP A 123 21.68 -14.21 11.92
N GLU A 124 22.57 -13.27 11.70
CA GLU A 124 23.03 -12.30 12.68
C GLU A 124 22.01 -11.18 12.91
N ILE A 125 21.10 -10.92 11.96
CA ILE A 125 20.14 -9.80 12.02
C ILE A 125 18.70 -10.24 12.42
N LYS A 126 18.55 -11.26 13.25
CA LYS A 126 17.22 -11.79 13.67
C LYS A 126 16.51 -10.97 14.76
N ASN A 127 17.20 -10.06 15.37
CA ASN A 127 16.68 -9.18 16.40
C ASN A 127 17.34 -7.79 16.33
N PHE A 128 16.85 -6.85 17.14
CA PHE A 128 17.36 -5.48 17.14
C PHE A 128 18.85 -5.38 17.47
N ASP A 129 19.34 -6.13 18.45
CA ASP A 129 20.75 -6.07 18.85
C ASP A 129 21.66 -6.57 17.75
N GLY A 130 21.29 -7.67 17.07
CA GLY A 130 22.02 -8.19 15.93
C GLY A 130 22.02 -7.22 14.74
N LEU A 131 20.85 -6.67 14.40
CA LEU A 131 20.72 -5.64 13.37
C LEU A 131 21.63 -4.44 13.68
N LYS A 132 21.60 -3.95 14.93
CA LYS A 132 22.40 -2.81 15.37
C LYS A 132 23.90 -3.11 15.23
N ALA A 133 24.34 -4.28 15.73
CA ALA A 133 25.77 -4.67 15.67
C ALA A 133 26.27 -4.76 14.23
N VAL A 134 25.52 -5.39 13.32
CA VAL A 134 25.86 -5.48 11.92
C VAL A 134 25.88 -4.11 11.24
N ALA A 135 24.90 -3.26 11.55
CA ALA A 135 24.84 -1.91 10.99
C ALA A 135 26.02 -1.02 11.47
N GLU A 136 26.37 -1.08 12.74
CA GLU A 136 27.51 -0.34 13.32
C GLU A 136 28.84 -0.79 12.70
N ASP A 137 29.04 -2.11 12.47
CA ASP A 137 30.24 -2.62 11.81
C ASP A 137 30.34 -2.18 10.35
N ILE A 138 29.25 -2.32 9.57
CA ILE A 138 29.23 -1.88 8.17
C ILE A 138 29.50 -0.37 8.08
N HIS A 139 28.85 0.43 8.93
CA HIS A 139 29.06 1.87 8.96
C HIS A 139 30.52 2.24 9.26
N ALA A 140 31.13 1.59 10.23
CA ALA A 140 32.54 1.81 10.57
C ALA A 140 33.50 1.48 9.40
N ARG A 141 33.13 0.55 8.54
CA ARG A 141 33.92 0.09 7.38
C ARG A 141 33.40 0.60 6.03
N ALA A 142 32.46 1.55 6.02
CA ALA A 142 31.79 2.01 4.81
C ALA A 142 32.75 2.46 3.70
N GLY A 143 33.84 3.14 4.09
CA GLY A 143 34.89 3.56 3.14
C GLY A 143 35.65 2.39 2.50
N GLU A 144 35.87 1.31 3.22
CA GLU A 144 36.49 0.08 2.71
C GLU A 144 35.53 -0.71 1.83
N LEU A 145 34.28 -0.86 2.28
CA LEU A 145 33.26 -1.68 1.63
C LEU A 145 32.72 -1.02 0.34
N GLY A 146 32.73 0.32 0.28
CA GLY A 146 32.15 1.11 -0.80
C GLY A 146 30.64 1.26 -0.71
N PHE A 147 30.03 0.97 0.46
CA PHE A 147 28.63 1.19 0.79
C PHE A 147 28.46 1.35 2.31
N ASP A 148 27.35 1.95 2.73
CA ASP A 148 26.99 2.12 4.14
C ASP A 148 25.86 1.16 4.54
N ALA A 149 25.59 1.07 5.85
CA ALA A 149 24.63 0.14 6.43
C ALA A 149 23.20 0.40 5.98
N PHE A 150 22.81 1.65 5.83
CA PHE A 150 21.45 2.03 5.46
C PHE A 150 21.43 3.00 4.28
N SER A 151 20.42 2.79 3.43
CA SER A 151 19.90 3.78 2.51
C SER A 151 18.46 4.08 2.93
N SER A 152 18.09 5.32 3.09
CA SER A 152 16.72 5.71 3.41
C SER A 152 16.10 6.53 2.29
N SER A 153 14.75 6.55 2.27
CA SER A 153 14.01 7.49 1.45
C SER A 153 14.25 8.92 1.94
N ASP A 154 14.03 9.88 1.07
CA ASP A 154 14.09 11.30 1.43
C ASP A 154 13.02 11.63 2.50
N MET A 155 13.21 12.73 3.23
CA MET A 155 12.30 13.24 4.25
C MET A 155 11.42 14.38 3.71
N ASP A 156 11.11 14.34 2.42
CA ASP A 156 10.18 15.26 1.77
C ASP A 156 8.71 14.90 2.05
N ASP A 157 7.79 15.73 1.58
CA ASP A 157 6.35 15.55 1.77
C ASP A 157 5.81 14.24 1.18
N SER A 158 6.48 13.68 0.18
CA SER A 158 6.06 12.44 -0.48
C SER A 158 6.62 11.18 0.16
N SER A 159 7.72 11.27 0.90
CA SER A 159 8.52 10.14 1.38
C SER A 159 8.57 9.99 2.90
N SER A 160 8.45 11.10 3.64
CA SER A 160 8.60 11.13 5.11
C SER A 160 7.61 10.24 5.86
N TRP A 161 6.42 10.00 5.30
CA TRP A 161 5.40 9.14 5.91
C TRP A 161 5.89 7.70 6.12
N ARG A 162 6.82 7.22 5.30
CA ARG A 162 7.41 5.88 5.43
C ARG A 162 8.12 5.72 6.78
N PHE A 163 8.76 6.78 7.24
CA PHE A 163 9.39 6.80 8.55
C PHE A 163 8.37 7.12 9.66
N THR A 164 7.67 8.24 9.56
CA THR A 164 6.78 8.73 10.63
C THR A 164 5.58 7.83 10.88
N GLY A 165 4.95 7.32 9.83
CA GLY A 165 3.82 6.40 9.93
C GLY A 165 4.22 5.04 10.52
N HIS A 166 5.36 4.50 10.12
CA HIS A 166 5.83 3.22 10.64
C HIS A 166 6.28 3.32 12.09
N MET A 167 6.95 4.39 12.49
CA MET A 167 7.35 4.62 13.89
C MET A 167 6.13 4.70 14.82
N ALA A 168 5.10 5.45 14.42
CA ALA A 168 3.87 5.54 15.21
C ALA A 168 3.18 4.17 15.33
N ASN A 169 3.12 3.40 14.26
CA ASN A 169 2.50 2.08 14.26
C ASN A 169 3.23 1.06 15.15
N LEU A 170 4.54 1.17 15.31
CA LEU A 170 5.30 0.27 16.20
C LEU A 170 4.87 0.41 17.65
N GLU A 171 4.71 1.63 18.15
CA GLU A 171 4.24 1.86 19.52
C GLU A 171 2.85 1.26 19.73
N TYR A 172 1.90 1.52 18.82
CA TYR A 172 0.57 0.93 18.92
C TYR A 172 0.59 -0.60 18.91
N TYR A 173 1.47 -1.22 18.14
CA TYR A 173 1.56 -2.67 18.07
C TYR A 173 2.05 -3.29 19.39
N TYR A 174 2.98 -2.65 20.09
CA TYR A 174 3.54 -3.17 21.33
C TYR A 174 2.75 -2.79 22.60
N GLU A 175 1.80 -1.86 22.50
CA GLU A 175 0.93 -1.48 23.62
C GLU A 175 -0.40 -2.25 23.68
N GLN A 176 -0.69 -3.10 22.71
CA GLN A 176 -1.85 -4.00 22.68
C GLN A 176 -1.53 -5.33 23.37
#